data_3dce2f08e8d2768579bb9614332efd07
#
_entry.id   3dce2f08e8d2768579bb9614332efd07
#
_cell.length_a   1.000
_cell.length_b   1.000
_cell.length_c   1.000
_cell.angle_alpha   90.00
_cell.angle_beta   90.00
_cell.angle_gamma   90.00
#
_symmetry.space_group_name_H-M   'P 1'
#
loop_
_entity.id
_entity.type
_entity.pdbx_description
1 polymer ?
#
loop_
_entity_poly.entity_id
_entity_poly.type
_entity_poly.pdbx_seq_one_letter_code
_entity_poly.pdbx_strand_id
1 'polypeptide(L)'
;MIKYLKSKGIYHLNLYGDGFSGKGKPDLLVCINGRFVAFELKVGSNDMQDDQIIHKLRIERSGGLHYSPYTVEEFISIVEDLLNEKA
;
A
#
# COMPACT_ATOMS: atom_id res chain seq x y z
N MET A 1 -1.53 -10.63 4.91
CA MET A 1 -1.74 -9.69 3.79
C MET A 1 -1.21 -10.24 2.47
N ILE A 2 0.01 -10.72 2.44
CA ILE A 2 0.59 -11.28 1.20
C ILE A 2 -0.19 -12.50 0.73
N LYS A 3 -0.56 -13.40 1.66
CA LYS A 3 -1.36 -14.57 1.32
C LYS A 3 -2.69 -14.19 0.66
N TYR A 4 -3.33 -13.15 1.19
CA TYR A 4 -4.59 -12.66 0.65
C TYR A 4 -4.41 -12.18 -0.80
N LEU A 5 -3.38 -11.37 -1.05
CA LEU A 5 -3.10 -10.87 -2.40
C LEU A 5 -2.81 -12.02 -3.37
N LYS A 6 -2.04 -13.00 -2.94
CA LYS A 6 -1.76 -14.17 -3.76
C LYS A 6 -3.02 -14.96 -4.08
N SER A 7 -3.90 -15.12 -3.09
CA SER A 7 -5.16 -15.85 -3.28
C SER A 7 -6.08 -15.17 -4.28
N LYS A 8 -5.97 -13.86 -4.44
CA LYS A 8 -6.78 -13.09 -5.38
C LYS A 8 -6.08 -12.88 -6.73
N GLY A 9 -4.86 -13.38 -6.88
CA GLY A 9 -4.09 -13.19 -8.11
C GLY A 9 -3.69 -11.74 -8.36
N ILE A 10 -3.48 -10.97 -7.30
CA ILE A 10 -3.15 -9.56 -7.40
C ILE A 10 -1.63 -9.39 -7.40
N TYR A 11 -1.10 -8.72 -8.43
CA TYR A 11 0.33 -8.44 -8.50
C TYR A 11 0.73 -7.47 -7.40
N HIS A 12 1.81 -7.78 -6.71
CA HIS A 12 2.31 -6.94 -5.63
C HIS A 12 3.81 -7.09 -5.48
N LEU A 13 4.44 -6.06 -4.91
CA LEU A 13 5.86 -6.04 -4.56
C LEU A 13 5.97 -5.71 -3.09
N ASN A 14 6.60 -6.61 -2.33
CA ASN A 14 6.88 -6.39 -0.92
C ASN A 14 8.23 -5.69 -0.80
N LEU A 15 8.22 -4.43 -0.40
CA LEU A 15 9.43 -3.62 -0.26
C LEU A 15 9.97 -3.59 1.16
N TYR A 16 9.23 -4.17 2.10
CA TYR A 16 9.60 -4.16 3.50
C TYR A 16 10.86 -5.01 3.69
N GLY A 17 11.89 -4.39 4.25
CA GLY A 17 13.11 -5.12 4.61
C GLY A 17 13.95 -5.61 3.44
N ASP A 18 13.75 -5.12 2.23
CA ASP A 18 14.46 -5.59 1.04
C ASP A 18 15.80 -4.88 0.78
N GLY A 19 16.20 -4.00 1.68
CA GLY A 19 17.47 -3.29 1.55
C GLY A 19 17.45 -2.13 0.57
N PHE A 20 16.30 -1.82 -0.03
CA PHE A 20 16.17 -0.67 -0.90
C PHE A 20 16.47 0.61 -0.13
N SER A 21 17.35 1.44 -0.67
CA SER A 21 17.58 2.75 -0.13
C SER A 21 16.39 3.62 -0.47
N GLY A 22 15.88 4.36 0.48
CA GLY A 22 14.70 5.19 0.27
C GLY A 22 13.91 5.27 1.55
N LYS A 23 14.32 6.20 2.40
CA LYS A 23 13.66 6.41 3.67
C LYS A 23 12.23 6.86 3.42
N GLY A 24 11.27 6.24 4.12
CA GLY A 24 9.87 6.58 4.00
C GLY A 24 9.16 5.93 2.82
N LYS A 25 9.82 5.03 2.08
CA LYS A 25 9.14 4.31 0.99
C LYS A 25 8.03 3.42 1.54
N PRO A 26 6.98 3.17 0.76
CA PRO A 26 5.90 2.28 1.20
C PRO A 26 6.41 0.86 1.44
N ASP A 27 5.71 0.11 2.29
CA ASP A 27 6.04 -1.29 2.57
C ASP A 27 5.63 -2.21 1.44
N LEU A 28 4.57 -1.86 0.72
CA LEU A 28 3.95 -2.74 -0.24
C LEU A 28 3.40 -1.93 -1.42
N LEU A 29 3.69 -2.37 -2.64
CA LEU A 29 3.10 -1.81 -3.85
C LEU A 29 2.20 -2.86 -4.46
N VAL A 30 1.00 -2.45 -4.86
CA VAL A 30 -0.02 -3.36 -5.37
C VAL A 30 -0.64 -2.77 -6.64
N CYS A 31 -0.89 -3.62 -7.62
CA CYS A 31 -1.62 -3.22 -8.83
C CYS A 31 -3.06 -3.71 -8.70
N ILE A 32 -4.00 -2.79 -8.56
CA ILE A 32 -5.42 -3.12 -8.42
C ILE A 32 -6.21 -2.43 -9.52
N ASN A 33 -6.82 -3.21 -10.39
CA ASN A 33 -7.60 -2.69 -11.53
C ASN A 33 -6.80 -1.68 -12.36
N GLY A 34 -5.53 -1.97 -12.59
CA GLY A 34 -4.66 -1.12 -13.37
C GLY A 34 -4.14 0.11 -12.65
N ARG A 35 -4.43 0.25 -11.35
CA ARG A 35 -3.99 1.40 -10.58
C ARG A 35 -2.81 1.07 -9.68
N PHE A 36 -1.92 2.03 -9.54
CA PHE A 36 -0.79 1.96 -8.60
C PHE A 36 -1.32 2.25 -7.21
N VAL A 37 -1.17 1.29 -6.30
CA VAL A 37 -1.64 1.44 -4.91
C VAL A 37 -0.50 1.11 -3.97
N ALA A 38 -0.16 2.05 -3.11
CA ALA A 38 0.90 1.87 -2.12
C ALA A 38 0.30 1.72 -0.73
N PHE A 39 0.86 0.81 0.05
CA PHE A 39 0.44 0.59 1.43
C PHE A 39 1.61 0.80 2.37
N GLU A 40 1.39 1.60 3.40
CA GLU A 40 2.28 1.75 4.54
C GLU A 40 1.61 1.07 5.71
N LEU A 41 2.15 -0.08 6.13
CA LEU A 41 1.49 -0.91 7.13
C LEU A 41 1.76 -0.35 8.53
N LYS A 42 0.70 -0.01 9.25
CA LYS A 42 0.78 0.64 10.56
C LYS A 42 0.32 -0.26 11.70
N VAL A 43 0.32 -1.57 11.49
CA VAL A 43 -0.11 -2.53 12.52
C VAL A 43 0.74 -2.37 13.78
N GLY A 44 0.12 -1.94 14.88
CA GLY A 44 0.81 -1.71 16.14
C GLY A 44 1.80 -0.55 16.13
N SER A 45 1.73 0.33 15.17
CA SER A 45 2.72 1.37 14.95
C SER A 45 2.20 2.77 15.28
N ASN A 46 3.13 3.72 15.27
CA ASN A 46 2.84 5.14 15.49
C ASN A 46 2.35 5.82 14.22
N ASP A 47 2.07 7.12 14.32
CA ASP A 47 1.69 7.94 13.18
C ASP A 47 2.79 7.96 12.12
N MET A 48 2.42 8.39 10.91
CA MET A 48 3.35 8.49 9.80
C MET A 48 4.47 9.48 10.09
N GLN A 49 5.67 9.09 9.73
CA GLN A 49 6.85 9.96 9.78
C GLN A 49 6.84 10.94 8.60
N ASP A 50 7.61 12.02 8.71
CA ASP A 50 7.63 13.07 7.69
C ASP A 50 8.00 12.54 6.30
N ASP A 51 8.99 11.66 6.19
CA ASP A 51 9.40 11.10 4.89
C ASP A 51 8.31 10.20 4.31
N GLN A 52 7.55 9.51 5.14
CA GLN A 52 6.43 8.70 4.68
C GLN A 52 5.33 9.59 4.12
N ILE A 53 5.08 10.72 4.75
CA ILE A 53 4.10 11.70 4.28
C ILE A 53 4.51 12.26 2.92
N ILE A 54 5.80 12.56 2.74
CA ILE A 54 6.32 13.06 1.48
C ILE A 54 6.10 12.03 0.36
N HIS A 55 6.41 10.76 0.61
CA HIS A 55 6.17 9.70 -0.37
C HIS A 55 4.68 9.58 -0.73
N LYS A 56 3.82 9.64 0.29
CA LYS A 56 2.38 9.62 0.08
C LYS A 56 1.92 10.72 -0.85
N LEU A 57 2.34 11.96 -0.56
CA LEU A 57 1.95 13.12 -1.36
C LEU A 57 2.45 13.01 -2.81
N ARG A 58 3.67 12.52 -3.00
CA ARG A 58 4.23 12.34 -4.33
C ARG A 58 3.49 11.29 -5.14
N ILE A 59 3.13 10.18 -4.48
CA ILE A 59 2.34 9.11 -5.12
C ILE A 59 0.97 9.64 -5.54
N GLU A 60 0.28 10.34 -4.63
CA GLU A 60 -1.05 10.88 -4.92
C GLU A 60 -1.01 11.94 -6.01
N ARG A 61 0.02 12.78 -6.00
CA ARG A 61 0.21 13.81 -7.01
C ARG A 61 0.46 13.21 -8.39
N SER A 62 1.04 12.03 -8.44
CA SER A 62 1.29 11.30 -9.69
C SER A 62 0.11 10.47 -10.16
N GLY A 63 -1.00 10.49 -9.43
CA GLY A 63 -2.22 9.76 -9.80
C GLY A 63 -2.36 8.40 -9.14
N GLY A 64 -1.44 8.02 -8.28
CA GLY A 64 -1.54 6.76 -7.52
C GLY A 64 -2.36 6.93 -6.25
N LEU A 65 -2.54 5.81 -5.55
CA LEU A 65 -3.27 5.78 -4.28
C LEU A 65 -2.30 5.34 -3.17
N HIS A 66 -2.54 5.85 -1.97
CA HIS A 66 -1.73 5.50 -0.80
C HIS A 66 -2.63 5.33 0.40
N TYR A 67 -2.45 4.22 1.12
CA TYR A 67 -3.22 3.91 2.32
C TYR A 67 -2.31 3.44 3.43
N SER A 68 -2.73 3.64 4.68
CA SER A 68 -1.98 3.25 5.88
C SER A 68 -2.87 2.44 6.81
N PRO A 69 -3.16 1.16 6.46
CA PRO A 69 -4.04 0.35 7.30
C PRO A 69 -3.37 -0.02 8.63
N TYR A 70 -4.17 -0.06 9.68
CA TYR A 70 -3.72 -0.44 11.03
C TYR A 70 -3.98 -1.91 11.33
N THR A 71 -4.87 -2.56 10.60
CA THR A 71 -5.22 -3.97 10.81
C THR A 71 -5.28 -4.71 9.48
N VAL A 72 -5.20 -6.04 9.54
CA VAL A 72 -5.36 -6.88 8.36
C VAL A 72 -6.77 -6.73 7.78
N GLU A 73 -7.78 -6.64 8.64
CA GLU A 73 -9.17 -6.47 8.21
C GLU A 73 -9.34 -5.16 7.44
N GLU A 74 -8.72 -4.09 7.91
CA GLU A 74 -8.75 -2.80 7.24
C GLU A 74 -8.07 -2.88 5.88
N PHE A 75 -6.92 -3.55 5.80
CA PHE A 75 -6.20 -3.77 4.54
C PHE A 75 -7.09 -4.50 3.54
N ILE A 76 -7.69 -5.61 3.96
CA ILE A 76 -8.55 -6.40 3.09
C ILE A 76 -9.75 -5.59 2.62
N SER A 77 -10.36 -4.82 3.51
CA SER A 77 -11.49 -3.96 3.17
C SER A 77 -11.12 -2.94 2.09
N ILE A 78 -9.96 -2.32 2.21
CA ILE A 78 -9.48 -1.35 1.23
C ILE A 78 -9.29 -2.04 -0.13
N VAL A 79 -8.63 -3.20 -0.14
CA VAL A 79 -8.38 -3.94 -1.39
C VAL A 79 -9.70 -4.33 -2.06
N GLU A 80 -10.66 -4.84 -1.29
CA GLU A 80 -11.94 -5.26 -1.84
C GLU A 80 -12.73 -4.08 -2.41
N ASP A 81 -12.72 -2.94 -1.72
CA ASP A 81 -13.36 -1.73 -2.23
C ASP A 81 -12.76 -1.30 -3.56
N LEU A 82 -11.43 -1.34 -3.67
CA LEU A 82 -10.75 -0.96 -4.90
C LEU A 82 -10.99 -1.95 -6.03
N LEU A 83 -11.08 -3.25 -5.71
CA LEU A 83 -11.39 -4.27 -6.70
C LEU A 83 -12.81 -4.08 -7.27
N ASN A 84 -13.73 -3.59 -6.47
CA ASN A 84 -15.12 -3.38 -6.86
C ASN A 84 -15.35 -2.06 -7.57
N GLU A 85 -14.40 -1.15 -7.54
CA GLU A 85 -14.52 0.11 -8.28
C GLU A 85 -14.28 -0.16 -9.76
N LYS A 86 -15.11 0.46 -10.59
CA LYS A 86 -14.91 0.42 -12.04
C LYS A 86 -13.82 1.43 -12.39
N ALA A 87 -12.88 0.98 -13.16
CA ALA A 87 -11.81 1.85 -13.65
C ALA A 87 -12.36 2.94 -14.58
#